data_cc4227fced6f7f1f87cdcaf302333ecf
#
_entry.id   cc4227fced6f7f1f87cdcaf302333ecf
#
_cell.length_a   1.000
_cell.length_b   1.000
_cell.length_c   1.000
_cell.angle_alpha   90.00
_cell.angle_beta   90.00
_cell.angle_gamma   90.00
#
_symmetry.space_group_name_H-M   'P 1'
#
loop_
_entity.id
_entity.type
_entity.pdbx_description
1 polymer ?
#
loop_
_entity_poly.entity_id
_entity_poly.type
_entity_poly.pdbx_seq_one_letter_code
_entity_poly.pdbx_strand_id
1 'polypeptide(L)'
;MQTTKFKSLFNLTAINKECIRTVAVTSTAVKTENVKPWKDIPGPSSLPIIGQLHHFLPGGVFGNMEDSNTFKNVIDTYGPIVKLDGMLGRPPMLFLSDPESAAFVLRSENWLPLRPGFLSLEHYRKQYRKGVNFHATGLISDHGEVWKEFRSTVNPVMLQPKTIKLYAQVLDEVAQDMIVRMKANRNEKNMITKDFDKEMNLWALESIGTVALGCRLNCFDPNLPADSPEWQLIQVIHDLFAVIYELEFKLSLWKWISTPGYKRAMKLYEHHDNLTKYFIKKGKDNLKNKSDTEKGVLEKLLDINEEAAHIMASDMLFAGVDTAANTVTATLYLLAKNPEKQAKLREEIMSSSEKRPYLRACIKESLRMMPVVLGSARNSSKAYNILGYEVPIGVDIIFTHRDMSLMEKHYPRADEYIPERWVAKKDDPLYYGNTHPYVYGPFGFGARSCIGRRIAELEMDTFVARLIENFQVEWFGPPPTTVQHALNFIKGPYNFVFTDIK
;
A
#
# COMPACT_ATOMS: atom_id res chain seq x y z
N MET A 1 -24.95 9.13 58.03
CA MET A 1 -26.41 9.33 57.91
C MET A 1 -26.61 9.82 56.51
N GLN A 2 -27.20 9.21 55.58
CA GLN A 2 -28.22 8.23 55.33
C GLN A 2 -27.91 7.54 53.97
N THR A 3 -27.95 6.26 53.97
CA THR A 3 -28.03 5.39 52.82
C THR A 3 -29.42 5.45 52.20
N THR A 4 -29.54 5.46 50.91
CA THR A 4 -30.78 5.10 50.23
C THR A 4 -30.49 4.24 49.02
N LYS A 5 -31.01 3.02 49.16
CA LYS A 5 -31.08 1.93 48.15
C LYS A 5 -32.01 2.33 47.00
N PHE A 6 -31.68 1.94 45.78
CA PHE A 6 -32.71 1.69 44.77
C PHE A 6 -32.60 0.27 44.26
N LYS A 7 -33.63 -0.49 44.59
CA LYS A 7 -33.92 -1.83 44.07
C LYS A 7 -34.95 -1.73 42.93
N SER A 8 -34.69 -2.50 41.90
CA SER A 8 -35.60 -3.26 41.03
C SER A 8 -36.83 -2.59 40.41
N LEU A 9 -36.97 -2.82 39.10
CA LEU A 9 -38.25 -3.28 38.56
C LEU A 9 -38.00 -3.93 37.17
N PHE A 10 -37.89 -5.26 37.22
CA PHE A 10 -38.22 -6.09 36.08
C PHE A 10 -39.74 -6.28 36.07
N ASN A 11 -40.38 -5.96 34.95
CA ASN A 11 -41.69 -6.52 34.62
C ASN A 11 -41.71 -6.92 33.15
N LEU A 12 -41.54 -8.22 32.94
CA LEU A 12 -41.88 -8.97 31.76
C LEU A 12 -43.37 -9.28 31.82
N THR A 13 -44.19 -8.79 30.90
CA THR A 13 -45.41 -9.50 30.47
C THR A 13 -45.84 -9.07 29.07
N ALA A 14 -46.11 -10.10 28.27
CA ALA A 14 -46.95 -10.12 27.06
C ALA A 14 -46.38 -9.49 25.78
N ILE A 15 -45.66 -10.32 25.00
CA ILE A 15 -45.66 -10.21 23.55
C ILE A 15 -46.26 -11.47 22.95
N ASN A 16 -47.26 -11.21 22.12
CA ASN A 16 -48.11 -12.15 21.41
C ASN A 16 -47.36 -13.28 20.69
N LYS A 17 -47.80 -14.50 20.98
CA LYS A 17 -47.60 -15.69 20.16
C LYS A 17 -48.53 -15.61 18.94
N GLU A 18 -48.04 -15.15 17.80
CA GLU A 18 -48.59 -15.56 16.49
C GLU A 18 -47.65 -14.98 15.38
N CYS A 19 -47.21 -15.90 14.50
CA CYS A 19 -46.38 -15.72 13.31
C CYS A 19 -44.87 -16.10 13.42
N ILE A 20 -44.59 -17.30 13.89
CA ILE A 20 -43.39 -18.01 13.44
C ILE A 20 -43.83 -19.04 12.40
N ARG A 21 -43.88 -18.65 11.14
CA ARG A 21 -43.85 -19.59 10.02
C ARG A 21 -42.42 -20.13 9.94
N THR A 22 -42.27 -21.36 10.39
CA THR A 22 -41.08 -22.18 10.22
C THR A 22 -40.88 -22.40 8.72
N VAL A 23 -39.99 -21.63 8.08
CA VAL A 23 -39.42 -22.01 6.80
C VAL A 23 -38.43 -23.12 7.13
N ALA A 24 -38.84 -24.37 6.89
CA ALA A 24 -37.95 -25.51 6.90
C ALA A 24 -36.97 -25.30 5.75
N VAL A 25 -35.80 -24.74 6.09
CA VAL A 25 -34.61 -24.80 5.21
C VAL A 25 -34.22 -26.29 5.22
N THR A 26 -34.55 -26.98 4.15
CA THR A 26 -33.99 -28.29 3.84
C THR A 26 -32.48 -28.13 3.80
N SER A 27 -31.82 -28.44 4.89
CA SER A 27 -30.41 -28.68 4.98
C SER A 27 -30.09 -29.85 4.05
N THR A 28 -29.76 -29.56 2.79
CA THR A 28 -28.97 -30.49 2.00
C THR A 28 -27.65 -30.62 2.76
N ALA A 29 -27.49 -31.77 3.43
CA ALA A 29 -26.23 -32.16 4.02
C ALA A 29 -25.17 -32.14 2.92
N VAL A 30 -24.43 -31.06 2.85
CA VAL A 30 -23.17 -30.98 2.10
C VAL A 30 -22.31 -32.09 2.70
N LYS A 31 -21.96 -33.10 1.87
CA LYS A 31 -20.96 -34.12 2.24
C LYS A 31 -19.83 -33.38 2.92
N THR A 32 -19.62 -33.66 4.19
CA THR A 32 -18.45 -33.20 4.93
C THR A 32 -17.25 -33.89 4.26
N GLU A 33 -16.63 -33.25 3.26
CA GLU A 33 -15.28 -33.60 2.85
C GLU A 33 -14.45 -33.59 4.14
N ASN A 34 -13.56 -34.57 4.30
CA ASN A 34 -12.67 -34.69 5.46
C ASN A 34 -11.76 -33.45 5.49
N VAL A 35 -12.21 -32.36 6.13
CA VAL A 35 -11.45 -31.14 6.31
C VAL A 35 -10.31 -31.44 7.28
N LYS A 36 -9.08 -31.24 6.82
CA LYS A 36 -7.88 -31.43 7.64
C LYS A 36 -7.74 -30.30 8.65
N PRO A 37 -7.33 -30.59 9.87
CA PRO A 37 -7.17 -29.55 10.91
C PRO A 37 -5.99 -28.60 10.57
N TRP A 38 -6.01 -27.39 11.15
CA TRP A 38 -4.96 -26.36 11.05
C TRP A 38 -3.53 -26.91 11.15
N LYS A 39 -3.31 -27.83 12.12
CA LYS A 39 -1.99 -28.41 12.38
C LYS A 39 -1.39 -29.14 11.17
N ASP A 40 -2.23 -29.65 10.28
CA ASP A 40 -1.81 -30.45 9.12
C ASP A 40 -1.49 -29.57 7.88
N ILE A 41 -1.69 -28.24 7.97
CA ILE A 41 -1.28 -27.31 6.91
C ILE A 41 0.25 -27.36 6.79
N PRO A 42 0.81 -27.47 5.56
CA PRO A 42 2.25 -27.45 5.33
C PRO A 42 2.91 -26.19 5.88
N GLY A 43 4.15 -26.28 6.30
CA GLY A 43 4.94 -25.13 6.75
C GLY A 43 6.26 -25.54 7.38
N PRO A 44 7.07 -24.55 7.77
CA PRO A 44 8.35 -24.80 8.42
C PRO A 44 8.18 -25.60 9.72
N SER A 45 9.14 -26.48 10.01
CA SER A 45 9.11 -27.35 11.19
C SER A 45 9.06 -26.54 12.50
N SER A 46 8.37 -27.07 13.50
CA SER A 46 8.26 -26.46 14.82
C SER A 46 9.07 -27.29 15.83
N LEU A 47 9.92 -26.64 16.63
CA LEU A 47 10.68 -27.27 17.71
C LEU A 47 9.95 -27.11 19.05
N PRO A 48 10.11 -28.05 19.98
CA PRO A 48 9.58 -27.89 21.33
C PRO A 48 10.05 -26.57 21.96
N ILE A 49 9.18 -25.87 22.69
CA ILE A 49 9.43 -24.63 23.45
C ILE A 49 9.62 -23.40 22.55
N ILE A 50 10.56 -23.45 21.58
CA ILE A 50 10.89 -22.30 20.73
C ILE A 50 10.04 -22.20 19.46
N GLY A 51 9.23 -23.21 19.17
CA GLY A 51 8.38 -23.24 17.98
C GLY A 51 9.20 -23.06 16.70
N GLN A 52 8.76 -22.12 15.88
CA GLN A 52 9.37 -21.81 14.57
C GLN A 52 10.39 -20.65 14.64
N LEU A 53 10.76 -20.15 15.82
CA LEU A 53 11.68 -19.01 15.99
C LEU A 53 13.04 -19.25 15.32
N HIS A 54 13.53 -20.50 15.28
CA HIS A 54 14.81 -20.84 14.67
C HIS A 54 14.86 -20.55 13.17
N HIS A 55 13.72 -20.52 12.48
CA HIS A 55 13.63 -20.17 11.05
C HIS A 55 13.87 -18.69 10.76
N PHE A 56 13.84 -17.81 11.76
CA PHE A 56 14.15 -16.39 11.63
C PHE A 56 15.63 -16.07 11.90
N LEU A 57 16.43 -17.07 12.27
CA LEU A 57 17.87 -16.92 12.42
C LEU A 57 18.57 -17.03 11.05
N PRO A 58 19.80 -16.51 10.91
CA PRO A 58 20.59 -16.67 9.69
C PRO A 58 20.65 -18.15 9.23
N GLY A 59 20.33 -18.41 7.98
CA GLY A 59 20.23 -19.76 7.42
C GLY A 59 18.86 -20.45 7.58
N GLY A 60 17.93 -19.86 8.34
CA GLY A 60 16.53 -20.32 8.40
C GLY A 60 15.69 -19.82 7.23
N VAL A 61 14.50 -20.38 7.06
CA VAL A 61 13.58 -20.09 5.95
C VAL A 61 13.23 -18.58 5.86
N PHE A 62 13.12 -17.89 7.01
CA PHE A 62 12.86 -16.47 7.13
C PHE A 62 14.09 -15.69 7.60
N GLY A 63 15.29 -16.28 7.51
CA GLY A 63 16.52 -15.65 8.00
C GLY A 63 16.94 -14.40 7.23
N ASN A 64 16.46 -14.25 5.99
CA ASN A 64 16.63 -13.05 5.17
C ASN A 64 15.28 -12.51 4.73
N MET A 65 14.52 -11.92 5.64
CA MET A 65 13.23 -11.29 5.34
C MET A 65 13.34 -10.03 4.46
N GLU A 66 14.54 -9.54 4.23
CA GLU A 66 14.81 -8.40 3.33
C GLU A 66 14.85 -8.83 1.85
N ASP A 67 15.01 -10.11 1.57
CA ASP A 67 14.89 -10.64 0.21
C ASP A 67 13.42 -10.70 -0.20
N SER A 68 13.08 -9.98 -1.26
CA SER A 68 11.73 -9.95 -1.82
C SER A 68 11.25 -11.31 -2.35
N ASN A 69 12.14 -12.28 -2.54
CA ASN A 69 11.82 -13.63 -2.95
C ASN A 69 11.56 -14.60 -1.78
N THR A 70 11.73 -14.17 -0.53
CA THR A 70 11.53 -15.04 0.63
C THR A 70 10.17 -15.74 0.62
N PHE A 71 9.09 -15.00 0.35
CA PHE A 71 7.74 -15.59 0.30
C PHE A 71 7.57 -16.53 -0.92
N LYS A 72 8.14 -16.18 -2.06
CA LYS A 72 8.16 -17.06 -3.23
C LYS A 72 8.84 -18.38 -2.90
N ASN A 73 10.02 -18.34 -2.27
CA ASN A 73 10.76 -19.55 -1.88
C ASN A 73 9.97 -20.42 -0.89
N VAL A 74 9.24 -19.79 0.03
CA VAL A 74 8.34 -20.48 0.98
C VAL A 74 7.21 -21.22 0.22
N ILE A 75 6.55 -20.53 -0.72
CA ILE A 75 5.48 -21.11 -1.54
C ILE A 75 6.02 -22.24 -2.45
N ASP A 76 7.17 -22.05 -3.06
CA ASP A 76 7.80 -23.05 -3.92
C ASP A 76 8.18 -24.33 -3.13
N THR A 77 8.53 -24.16 -1.84
CA THR A 77 8.94 -25.28 -0.96
C THR A 77 7.75 -26.05 -0.37
N TYR A 78 6.71 -25.35 0.09
CA TYR A 78 5.64 -25.95 0.89
C TYR A 78 4.30 -26.02 0.14
N GLY A 79 4.16 -25.34 -1.00
CA GLY A 79 2.94 -25.29 -1.79
C GLY A 79 2.12 -24.01 -1.62
N PRO A 80 0.89 -23.99 -2.20
CA PRO A 80 0.08 -22.77 -2.30
C PRO A 80 -0.55 -22.29 -0.98
N ILE A 81 -0.45 -23.08 0.08
CA ILE A 81 -0.95 -22.77 1.41
C ILE A 81 0.12 -23.14 2.45
N VAL A 82 0.59 -22.17 3.21
CA VAL A 82 1.68 -22.37 4.17
C VAL A 82 1.34 -21.70 5.49
N LYS A 83 1.40 -22.45 6.59
CA LYS A 83 1.19 -21.88 7.93
C LYS A 83 2.49 -21.46 8.60
N LEU A 84 2.38 -20.43 9.41
CA LEU A 84 3.37 -20.04 10.41
C LEU A 84 2.63 -19.91 11.74
N ASP A 85 3.07 -20.64 12.74
CA ASP A 85 2.46 -20.62 14.07
C ASP A 85 2.68 -19.27 14.77
N GLY A 86 1.74 -18.87 15.61
CA GLY A 86 1.85 -17.62 16.37
C GLY A 86 3.04 -17.67 17.33
N MET A 87 3.77 -16.55 17.41
CA MET A 87 4.94 -16.44 18.28
C MET A 87 5.13 -15.03 18.80
N LEU A 88 5.69 -14.89 19.99
CA LEU A 88 5.99 -13.58 20.60
C LEU A 88 4.79 -12.62 20.56
N GLY A 89 3.59 -13.11 20.93
CA GLY A 89 2.37 -12.31 20.96
C GLY A 89 1.82 -11.90 19.59
N ARG A 90 2.32 -12.50 18.51
CA ARG A 90 1.75 -12.36 17.15
C ARG A 90 0.76 -13.49 16.90
N PRO A 91 -0.32 -13.22 16.15
CA PRO A 91 -1.23 -14.27 15.71
C PRO A 91 -0.51 -15.26 14.77
N PRO A 92 -1.06 -16.46 14.60
CA PRO A 92 -0.61 -17.35 13.53
C PRO A 92 -0.85 -16.72 12.16
N MET A 93 -0.02 -17.05 11.19
CA MET A 93 -0.10 -16.54 9.82
C MET A 93 -0.31 -17.67 8.82
N LEU A 94 -1.02 -17.35 7.75
CA LEU A 94 -1.24 -18.22 6.61
C LEU A 94 -0.81 -17.50 5.33
N PHE A 95 0.22 -17.99 4.65
CA PHE A 95 0.56 -17.53 3.32
C PHE A 95 -0.28 -18.29 2.29
N LEU A 96 -0.97 -17.55 1.45
CA LEU A 96 -1.92 -18.08 0.48
C LEU A 96 -1.60 -17.60 -0.93
N SER A 97 -1.26 -18.55 -1.80
CA SER A 97 -0.90 -18.34 -3.21
C SER A 97 -1.88 -19.07 -4.15
N ASP A 98 -3.17 -19.01 -3.80
CA ASP A 98 -4.27 -19.56 -4.59
C ASP A 98 -5.34 -18.49 -4.83
N PRO A 99 -5.61 -18.10 -6.09
CA PRO A 99 -6.49 -16.98 -6.37
C PRO A 99 -7.97 -17.29 -6.10
N GLU A 100 -8.42 -18.55 -6.22
CA GLU A 100 -9.80 -18.93 -5.89
C GLU A 100 -10.05 -18.81 -4.39
N SER A 101 -9.12 -19.31 -3.58
CA SER A 101 -9.19 -19.16 -2.13
C SER A 101 -9.05 -17.71 -1.68
N ALA A 102 -8.19 -16.93 -2.34
CA ALA A 102 -8.10 -15.49 -2.09
C ALA A 102 -9.43 -14.78 -2.41
N ALA A 103 -10.06 -15.12 -3.55
CA ALA A 103 -11.38 -14.61 -3.92
C ALA A 103 -12.45 -15.01 -2.90
N PHE A 104 -12.44 -16.27 -2.44
CA PHE A 104 -13.38 -16.78 -1.45
C PHE A 104 -13.29 -16.00 -0.14
N VAL A 105 -12.08 -15.83 0.41
CA VAL A 105 -11.88 -15.08 1.65
C VAL A 105 -12.28 -13.61 1.48
N LEU A 106 -11.76 -12.92 0.43
CA LEU A 106 -11.97 -11.49 0.22
C LEU A 106 -13.42 -11.12 -0.15
N ARG A 107 -14.17 -12.01 -0.80
CA ARG A 107 -15.62 -11.83 -1.08
C ARG A 107 -16.50 -12.15 0.12
N SER A 108 -16.06 -13.04 1.00
CA SER A 108 -16.80 -13.44 2.19
C SER A 108 -16.52 -12.56 3.41
N GLU A 109 -15.73 -11.50 3.27
CA GLU A 109 -15.52 -10.48 4.29
C GLU A 109 -16.84 -9.77 4.64
N ASN A 110 -16.96 -9.42 5.90
CA ASN A 110 -17.98 -8.47 6.33
C ASN A 110 -17.56 -7.03 6.01
N TRP A 111 -18.39 -6.05 6.34
CA TRP A 111 -18.12 -4.63 6.13
C TRP A 111 -16.99 -4.05 7.04
N LEU A 112 -16.42 -4.89 7.91
CA LEU A 112 -15.43 -4.51 8.91
C LEU A 112 -14.15 -5.36 8.76
N PRO A 113 -13.50 -5.37 7.58
CA PRO A 113 -12.33 -6.21 7.36
C PRO A 113 -11.18 -5.78 8.25
N LEU A 114 -10.64 -6.70 9.05
CA LEU A 114 -9.45 -6.49 9.85
C LEU A 114 -8.21 -6.67 8.98
N ARG A 115 -7.36 -5.65 8.92
CA ARG A 115 -6.09 -5.67 8.20
C ARG A 115 -4.93 -5.60 9.19
N PRO A 116 -4.13 -6.66 9.36
CA PRO A 116 -2.95 -6.61 10.21
C PRO A 116 -1.88 -5.67 9.67
N GLY A 117 -1.02 -5.20 10.55
CA GLY A 117 0.10 -4.30 10.25
C GLY A 117 -0.08 -2.89 10.81
N PHE A 118 1.01 -2.14 10.86
CA PHE A 118 1.11 -0.79 11.41
C PHE A 118 0.69 -0.69 12.90
N LEU A 119 0.96 -1.75 13.65
CA LEU A 119 0.60 -1.84 15.08
C LEU A 119 1.30 -0.79 15.93
N SER A 120 2.52 -0.41 15.57
CA SER A 120 3.27 0.65 16.25
C SER A 120 2.68 2.04 15.98
N LEU A 121 2.16 2.29 14.77
CA LEU A 121 1.42 3.50 14.43
C LEU A 121 0.07 3.57 15.17
N GLU A 122 -0.65 2.45 15.21
CA GLU A 122 -1.89 2.34 15.99
C GLU A 122 -1.64 2.66 17.45
N HIS A 123 -0.60 2.06 18.06
CA HIS A 123 -0.21 2.32 19.43
C HIS A 123 0.15 3.79 19.66
N TYR A 124 0.93 4.40 18.75
CA TYR A 124 1.25 5.83 18.84
C TYR A 124 -0.02 6.68 18.86
N ARG A 125 -0.90 6.49 17.90
CA ARG A 125 -2.11 7.32 17.71
C ARG A 125 -3.15 7.13 18.81
N LYS A 126 -3.32 5.91 19.33
CA LYS A 126 -4.34 5.59 20.34
C LYS A 126 -3.88 5.72 21.79
N GLN A 127 -2.61 5.47 22.06
CA GLN A 127 -2.12 5.34 23.43
C GLN A 127 -0.99 6.31 23.79
N TYR A 128 -0.06 6.58 22.86
CA TYR A 128 1.11 7.39 23.15
C TYR A 128 0.86 8.88 22.96
N ARG A 129 0.21 9.27 21.89
CA ARG A 129 -0.11 10.67 21.54
C ARG A 129 -1.13 11.24 22.55
N LYS A 130 -0.75 12.31 23.25
CA LYS A 130 -1.62 12.99 24.23
C LYS A 130 -2.37 14.17 23.61
N GLY A 131 -3.53 14.50 24.19
CA GLY A 131 -4.24 15.75 23.88
C GLY A 131 -5.06 15.74 22.58
N VAL A 132 -5.26 14.58 21.93
CA VAL A 132 -6.12 14.44 20.78
C VAL A 132 -7.36 13.64 21.17
N ASN A 133 -8.51 14.30 21.11
CA ASN A 133 -9.81 13.72 21.53
C ASN A 133 -10.64 13.23 20.34
N PHE A 134 -10.05 13.05 19.17
CA PHE A 134 -10.78 12.58 18.00
C PHE A 134 -10.99 11.07 18.05
N HIS A 135 -12.20 10.63 17.70
CA HIS A 135 -12.60 9.22 17.77
C HIS A 135 -11.83 8.34 16.76
N ALA A 136 -11.65 8.83 15.54
CA ALA A 136 -10.87 8.13 14.51
C ALA A 136 -9.39 8.51 14.58
N THR A 137 -8.52 7.55 14.29
CA THR A 137 -7.06 7.77 14.26
C THR A 137 -6.46 7.58 12.87
N GLY A 138 -7.26 7.23 11.86
CA GLY A 138 -6.87 7.19 10.46
C GLY A 138 -7.14 5.85 9.77
N LEU A 139 -7.12 5.89 8.43
CA LEU A 139 -7.45 4.71 7.61
C LEU A 139 -6.40 3.60 7.70
N ILE A 140 -5.17 3.94 8.07
CA ILE A 140 -4.07 2.99 8.20
C ILE A 140 -4.17 2.24 9.53
N SER A 141 -4.51 2.94 10.62
CA SER A 141 -4.42 2.45 12.00
C SER A 141 -5.75 2.00 12.60
N ASP A 142 -6.89 2.41 12.04
CA ASP A 142 -8.17 2.03 12.61
C ASP A 142 -8.73 0.72 12.09
N HIS A 143 -9.60 0.11 12.91
CA HIS A 143 -10.32 -1.12 12.64
C HIS A 143 -11.80 -0.99 13.05
N GLY A 144 -12.62 -1.96 12.64
CA GLY A 144 -14.03 -2.06 13.06
C GLY A 144 -14.90 -0.88 12.60
N GLU A 145 -15.89 -0.53 13.40
CA GLU A 145 -16.86 0.53 13.07
C GLU A 145 -16.21 1.91 12.95
N VAL A 146 -15.23 2.25 13.80
CA VAL A 146 -14.49 3.51 13.74
C VAL A 146 -13.83 3.69 12.37
N TRP A 147 -13.15 2.64 11.88
CA TRP A 147 -12.58 2.66 10.54
C TRP A 147 -13.63 2.82 9.44
N LYS A 148 -14.73 2.08 9.54
CA LYS A 148 -15.81 2.10 8.54
C LYS A 148 -16.46 3.49 8.46
N GLU A 149 -16.76 4.08 9.60
CA GLU A 149 -17.33 5.42 9.69
C GLU A 149 -16.41 6.46 9.06
N PHE A 150 -15.13 6.46 9.47
CA PHE A 150 -14.14 7.37 8.92
C PHE A 150 -13.92 7.14 7.42
N ARG A 151 -13.80 5.87 6.99
CA ARG A 151 -13.68 5.51 5.57
C ARG A 151 -14.87 6.01 4.75
N SER A 152 -16.09 5.85 5.27
CA SER A 152 -17.32 6.29 4.60
C SER A 152 -17.39 7.81 4.48
N THR A 153 -16.90 8.51 5.48
CA THR A 153 -16.85 9.97 5.52
C THR A 153 -15.90 10.54 4.47
N VAL A 154 -14.71 9.96 4.30
CA VAL A 154 -13.68 10.49 3.39
C VAL A 154 -13.76 9.95 1.96
N ASN A 155 -14.40 8.80 1.73
CA ASN A 155 -14.53 8.20 0.39
C ASN A 155 -15.12 9.14 -0.66
N PRO A 156 -16.21 9.91 -0.39
CA PRO A 156 -16.79 10.81 -1.39
C PRO A 156 -15.81 11.87 -1.89
N VAL A 157 -14.89 12.31 -1.03
CA VAL A 157 -13.85 13.29 -1.39
C VAL A 157 -12.74 12.62 -2.19
N MET A 158 -12.18 11.53 -1.65
CA MET A 158 -10.98 10.88 -2.16
C MET A 158 -11.19 10.09 -3.46
N LEU A 159 -12.38 9.56 -3.68
CA LEU A 159 -12.69 8.72 -4.84
C LEU A 159 -13.44 9.45 -5.97
N GLN A 160 -13.74 10.74 -5.80
CA GLN A 160 -14.49 11.51 -6.78
C GLN A 160 -13.62 11.87 -8.01
N PRO A 161 -13.92 11.37 -9.23
CA PRO A 161 -13.10 11.65 -10.41
C PRO A 161 -12.97 13.13 -10.76
N LYS A 162 -14.04 13.91 -10.53
CA LYS A 162 -14.03 15.37 -10.80
C LYS A 162 -13.02 16.09 -9.90
N THR A 163 -12.99 15.76 -8.61
CA THR A 163 -12.04 16.35 -7.65
C THR A 163 -10.58 16.00 -8.04
N ILE A 164 -10.33 14.75 -8.43
CA ILE A 164 -8.97 14.32 -8.83
C ILE A 164 -8.52 15.02 -10.10
N LYS A 165 -9.41 15.22 -11.06
CA LYS A 165 -9.07 15.95 -12.31
C LYS A 165 -8.63 17.41 -12.10
N LEU A 166 -9.02 18.04 -10.99
CA LEU A 166 -8.57 19.41 -10.65
C LEU A 166 -7.05 19.49 -10.50
N TYR A 167 -6.41 18.38 -10.16
CA TYR A 167 -4.95 18.33 -9.96
C TYR A 167 -4.16 18.06 -11.25
N ALA A 168 -4.81 17.75 -12.37
CA ALA A 168 -4.11 17.36 -13.60
C ALA A 168 -3.11 18.41 -14.07
N GLN A 169 -3.52 19.69 -14.07
CA GLN A 169 -2.65 20.79 -14.51
C GLN A 169 -1.47 20.98 -13.55
N VAL A 170 -1.71 21.09 -12.25
CA VAL A 170 -0.64 21.35 -11.27
C VAL A 170 0.31 20.16 -11.14
N LEU A 171 -0.17 18.92 -11.27
CA LEU A 171 0.71 17.75 -11.31
C LEU A 171 1.57 17.72 -12.59
N ASP A 172 1.06 18.22 -13.71
CA ASP A 172 1.84 18.39 -14.93
C ASP A 172 2.92 19.46 -14.76
N GLU A 173 2.63 20.57 -14.11
CA GLU A 173 3.61 21.61 -13.73
C GLU A 173 4.70 21.01 -12.83
N VAL A 174 4.32 20.23 -11.80
CA VAL A 174 5.27 19.51 -10.92
C VAL A 174 6.17 18.58 -11.74
N ALA A 175 5.60 17.83 -12.69
CA ALA A 175 6.36 16.93 -13.53
C ALA A 175 7.35 17.70 -14.43
N GLN A 176 6.94 18.81 -15.02
CA GLN A 176 7.81 19.68 -15.84
C GLN A 176 8.95 20.27 -15.03
N ASP A 177 8.68 20.81 -13.83
CA ASP A 177 9.70 21.34 -12.93
C ASP A 177 10.73 20.24 -12.56
N MET A 178 10.25 19.01 -12.32
CA MET A 178 11.14 17.88 -12.05
C MET A 178 12.00 17.51 -13.26
N ILE A 179 11.49 17.59 -14.48
CA ILE A 179 12.30 17.41 -15.71
C ILE A 179 13.41 18.45 -15.79
N VAL A 180 13.11 19.73 -15.51
CA VAL A 180 14.12 20.81 -15.48
C VAL A 180 15.20 20.50 -14.44
N ARG A 181 14.78 20.11 -13.24
CA ARG A 181 15.71 19.72 -12.16
C ARG A 181 16.58 18.51 -12.53
N MET A 182 15.99 17.48 -13.13
CA MET A 182 16.73 16.31 -13.60
C MET A 182 17.79 16.68 -14.65
N LYS A 183 17.46 17.58 -15.59
CA LYS A 183 18.40 18.08 -16.59
C LYS A 183 19.58 18.82 -15.95
N ALA A 184 19.32 19.59 -14.89
CA ALA A 184 20.36 20.33 -14.16
C ALA A 184 21.26 19.43 -13.30
N ASN A 185 20.72 18.34 -12.76
CA ASN A 185 21.43 17.46 -11.81
C ASN A 185 22.17 16.28 -12.48
N ARG A 186 22.09 16.15 -13.80
CA ARG A 186 22.83 15.13 -14.54
C ARG A 186 24.33 15.45 -14.59
N ASN A 187 25.14 14.40 -14.49
CA ASN A 187 26.58 14.50 -14.77
C ASN A 187 26.85 14.50 -16.29
N GLU A 188 28.15 14.60 -16.66
CA GLU A 188 28.60 14.59 -18.07
C GLU A 188 28.21 13.32 -18.85
N LYS A 189 27.87 12.23 -18.16
CA LYS A 189 27.38 10.98 -18.73
C LYS A 189 25.84 10.90 -18.74
N ASN A 190 25.15 12.00 -18.54
CA ASN A 190 23.69 12.06 -18.44
C ASN A 190 23.09 11.18 -17.32
N MET A 191 23.85 10.92 -16.26
CA MET A 191 23.41 10.10 -15.14
C MET A 191 23.10 10.95 -13.91
N ILE A 192 22.06 10.56 -13.19
CA ILE A 192 21.80 11.03 -11.82
C ILE A 192 22.27 9.89 -10.91
N THR A 193 23.53 9.90 -10.51
CA THR A 193 24.20 8.79 -9.81
C THR A 193 24.10 8.87 -8.30
N LYS A 194 23.94 10.08 -7.77
CA LYS A 194 23.77 10.29 -6.33
C LYS A 194 22.32 10.63 -6.04
N ASP A 195 21.78 10.00 -5.02
CA ASP A 195 20.50 10.37 -4.45
C ASP A 195 19.30 10.30 -5.44
N PHE A 196 19.34 9.42 -6.47
CA PHE A 196 18.25 9.29 -7.42
C PHE A 196 16.91 8.95 -6.74
N ASP A 197 16.95 8.13 -5.71
CA ASP A 197 15.79 7.81 -4.86
C ASP A 197 15.25 9.06 -4.14
N LYS A 198 16.15 9.92 -3.65
CA LYS A 198 15.76 11.19 -3.03
C LYS A 198 15.12 12.15 -4.04
N GLU A 199 15.64 12.20 -5.27
CA GLU A 199 15.04 13.02 -6.35
C GLU A 199 13.61 12.51 -6.67
N MET A 200 13.40 11.19 -6.75
CA MET A 200 12.07 10.62 -6.97
C MET A 200 11.14 10.90 -5.77
N ASN A 201 11.66 10.85 -4.54
CA ASN A 201 10.90 11.17 -3.35
C ASN A 201 10.54 12.66 -3.25
N LEU A 202 11.40 13.57 -3.72
CA LEU A 202 11.07 15.00 -3.84
C LEU A 202 9.91 15.22 -4.82
N TRP A 203 9.93 14.57 -5.99
CA TRP A 203 8.84 14.63 -6.94
C TRP A 203 7.53 14.11 -6.32
N ALA A 204 7.58 12.95 -5.67
CA ALA A 204 6.40 12.35 -5.07
C ALA A 204 5.85 13.20 -3.90
N LEU A 205 6.72 13.78 -3.07
CA LEU A 205 6.33 14.68 -1.99
C LEU A 205 5.67 15.96 -2.52
N GLU A 206 6.25 16.59 -3.56
CA GLU A 206 5.67 17.78 -4.18
C GLU A 206 4.30 17.48 -4.77
N SER A 207 4.15 16.30 -5.44
CA SER A 207 2.90 15.85 -6.04
C SER A 207 1.82 15.58 -4.98
N ILE A 208 2.10 14.71 -4.01
CA ILE A 208 1.11 14.37 -2.97
C ILE A 208 0.85 15.56 -2.03
N GLY A 209 1.86 16.38 -1.75
CA GLY A 209 1.73 17.60 -0.96
C GLY A 209 0.75 18.59 -1.58
N THR A 210 0.79 18.76 -2.89
CA THR A 210 -0.16 19.60 -3.62
C THR A 210 -1.61 19.11 -3.43
N VAL A 211 -1.83 17.81 -3.41
CA VAL A 211 -3.16 17.21 -3.21
C VAL A 211 -3.59 17.26 -1.75
N ALA A 212 -2.71 16.84 -0.84
CA ALA A 212 -3.01 16.70 0.59
C ALA A 212 -3.11 18.04 1.33
N LEU A 213 -2.38 19.06 0.85
CA LEU A 213 -2.20 20.34 1.52
C LEU A 213 -2.75 21.52 0.70
N GLY A 214 -3.20 21.28 -0.54
CA GLY A 214 -3.77 22.28 -1.43
C GLY A 214 -2.77 23.35 -1.92
N CYS A 215 -1.47 23.14 -1.75
CA CYS A 215 -0.42 24.08 -2.20
C CYS A 215 0.88 23.36 -2.58
N ARG A 216 1.69 24.03 -3.41
CA ARG A 216 3.05 23.62 -3.74
C ARG A 216 3.95 23.76 -2.50
N LEU A 217 4.82 22.79 -2.27
CA LEU A 217 5.80 22.80 -1.18
C LEU A 217 7.11 23.47 -1.59
N ASN A 218 7.37 23.57 -2.90
CA ASN A 218 8.60 24.08 -3.50
C ASN A 218 9.82 23.19 -3.20
N CYS A 219 9.62 21.88 -3.21
CA CYS A 219 10.68 20.90 -2.96
C CYS A 219 11.86 20.98 -3.96
N PHE A 220 11.67 21.67 -5.08
CA PHE A 220 12.68 21.76 -6.15
C PHE A 220 13.55 23.01 -6.09
N ASP A 221 13.39 23.87 -5.09
CA ASP A 221 14.26 25.02 -4.89
C ASP A 221 15.70 24.53 -4.72
N PRO A 222 16.65 24.97 -5.57
CA PRO A 222 18.06 24.56 -5.46
C PRO A 222 18.72 25.08 -4.17
N ASN A 223 18.14 26.10 -3.54
CA ASN A 223 18.62 26.68 -2.29
C ASN A 223 17.91 26.09 -1.07
N LEU A 224 17.11 25.04 -1.23
CA LEU A 224 16.39 24.40 -0.13
C LEU A 224 17.39 23.88 0.92
N PRO A 225 17.35 24.40 2.18
CA PRO A 225 18.27 23.95 3.21
C PRO A 225 18.19 22.44 3.48
N ALA A 226 19.31 21.82 3.78
CA ALA A 226 19.34 20.38 4.08
C ALA A 226 18.52 19.98 5.31
N ASP A 227 18.23 20.94 6.20
CA ASP A 227 17.39 20.80 7.39
C ASP A 227 15.99 21.38 7.19
N SER A 228 15.58 21.64 5.95
CA SER A 228 14.23 22.15 5.65
C SER A 228 13.14 21.17 6.08
N PRO A 229 11.94 21.62 6.40
CA PRO A 229 10.80 20.76 6.75
C PRO A 229 10.48 19.72 5.65
N GLU A 230 10.70 20.07 4.39
CA GLU A 230 10.49 19.20 3.24
C GLU A 230 11.45 17.99 3.27
N TRP A 231 12.76 18.22 3.45
CA TRP A 231 13.75 17.16 3.60
C TRP A 231 13.53 16.33 4.86
N GLN A 232 13.20 17.00 5.98
CA GLN A 232 12.88 16.32 7.22
C GLN A 232 11.67 15.39 7.06
N LEU A 233 10.65 15.80 6.29
CA LEU A 233 9.46 14.97 6.05
C LEU A 233 9.80 13.71 5.23
N ILE A 234 10.61 13.83 4.18
CA ILE A 234 11.09 12.68 3.40
C ILE A 234 11.88 11.71 4.30
N GLN A 235 12.83 12.25 5.05
CA GLN A 235 13.69 11.43 5.91
C GLN A 235 12.89 10.73 7.01
N VAL A 236 11.95 11.42 7.65
CA VAL A 236 11.14 10.82 8.73
C VAL A 236 10.22 9.72 8.18
N ILE A 237 9.66 9.88 6.97
CA ILE A 237 8.84 8.83 6.35
C ILE A 237 9.70 7.59 6.07
N HIS A 238 10.86 7.76 5.47
CA HIS A 238 11.80 6.67 5.20
C HIS A 238 12.20 5.93 6.49
N ASP A 239 12.56 6.66 7.53
CA ASP A 239 12.95 6.11 8.82
C ASP A 239 11.77 5.39 9.54
N LEU A 240 10.54 5.89 9.33
CA LEU A 240 9.32 5.23 9.83
C LEU A 240 9.13 3.85 9.19
N PHE A 241 9.28 3.71 7.88
CA PHE A 241 9.18 2.39 7.23
C PHE A 241 10.27 1.43 7.71
N ALA A 242 11.49 1.92 7.94
CA ALA A 242 12.58 1.12 8.47
C ALA A 242 12.30 0.65 9.92
N VAL A 243 11.82 1.54 10.79
CA VAL A 243 11.50 1.17 12.18
C VAL A 243 10.26 0.30 12.31
N ILE A 244 9.25 0.51 11.45
CA ILE A 244 8.07 -0.39 11.36
C ILE A 244 8.53 -1.80 11.00
N TYR A 245 9.45 -1.93 10.02
CA TYR A 245 10.02 -3.22 9.67
C TYR A 245 10.74 -3.87 10.86
N GLU A 246 11.55 -3.11 11.59
CA GLU A 246 12.23 -3.60 12.79
C GLU A 246 11.27 -4.09 13.89
N LEU A 247 10.17 -3.35 14.11
CA LEU A 247 9.22 -3.66 15.18
C LEU A 247 8.21 -4.75 14.79
N GLU A 248 7.78 -4.78 13.54
CA GLU A 248 6.61 -5.56 13.13
C GLU A 248 6.95 -6.76 12.23
N PHE A 249 8.09 -6.75 11.53
CA PHE A 249 8.49 -7.85 10.64
C PHE A 249 9.64 -8.67 11.21
N LYS A 250 10.58 -8.04 11.92
CA LYS A 250 11.64 -8.77 12.67
C LYS A 250 11.11 -9.25 14.02
N LEU A 251 11.83 -10.17 14.64
CA LEU A 251 11.56 -10.59 16.02
C LEU A 251 11.79 -9.41 16.97
N SER A 252 10.77 -8.97 17.67
CA SER A 252 10.83 -7.80 18.55
C SER A 252 9.89 -7.96 19.75
N LEU A 253 10.36 -7.53 20.91
CA LEU A 253 9.63 -7.56 22.18
C LEU A 253 8.97 -6.22 22.53
N TRP A 254 8.85 -5.31 21.56
CA TRP A 254 8.37 -3.94 21.79
C TRP A 254 6.99 -3.85 22.47
N LYS A 255 6.16 -4.87 22.30
CA LYS A 255 4.82 -4.93 22.93
C LYS A 255 4.87 -5.11 24.47
N TRP A 256 5.97 -5.60 25.00
CA TRP A 256 6.14 -5.88 26.43
C TRP A 256 7.17 -4.98 27.10
N ILE A 257 8.20 -4.60 26.37
CA ILE A 257 9.27 -3.75 26.88
C ILE A 257 9.55 -2.59 25.93
N SER A 258 9.91 -1.44 26.49
CA SER A 258 10.28 -0.25 25.73
C SER A 258 11.67 -0.41 25.10
N THR A 259 11.73 -1.09 23.92
CA THR A 259 12.97 -1.31 23.16
C THR A 259 13.53 0.00 22.59
N PRO A 260 14.82 0.06 22.21
CA PRO A 260 15.38 1.22 21.49
C PRO A 260 14.61 1.55 20.20
N GLY A 261 14.23 0.52 19.42
CA GLY A 261 13.40 0.69 18.20
C GLY A 261 12.03 1.30 18.52
N TYR A 262 11.35 0.83 19.58
CA TYR A 262 10.09 1.44 20.02
C TYR A 262 10.24 2.93 20.37
N LYS A 263 11.27 3.29 21.16
CA LYS A 263 11.53 4.69 21.53
C LYS A 263 11.80 5.56 20.30
N ARG A 264 12.56 5.01 19.35
CA ARG A 264 12.82 5.69 18.05
C ARG A 264 11.53 5.88 17.25
N ALA A 265 10.70 4.84 17.15
CA ALA A 265 9.42 4.92 16.44
C ALA A 265 8.50 6.02 17.00
N MET A 266 8.33 6.08 18.33
CA MET A 266 7.48 7.10 18.96
C MET A 266 7.95 8.53 18.67
N LYS A 267 9.27 8.79 18.69
CA LYS A 267 9.84 10.09 18.31
C LYS A 267 9.63 10.41 16.84
N LEU A 268 9.80 9.43 15.95
CA LEU A 268 9.60 9.61 14.51
C LEU A 268 8.12 9.91 14.18
N TYR A 269 7.17 9.21 14.81
CA TYR A 269 5.74 9.51 14.65
C TYR A 269 5.38 10.91 15.16
N GLU A 270 5.93 11.32 16.29
CA GLU A 270 5.72 12.68 16.83
C GLU A 270 6.31 13.73 15.89
N HIS A 271 7.50 13.49 15.35
CA HIS A 271 8.12 14.39 14.38
C HIS A 271 7.31 14.49 13.08
N HIS A 272 6.85 13.37 12.54
CA HIS A 272 5.96 13.34 11.38
C HIS A 272 4.65 14.12 11.64
N ASP A 273 4.02 13.93 12.80
CA ASP A 273 2.79 14.64 13.18
C ASP A 273 3.02 16.16 13.25
N ASN A 274 4.15 16.60 13.81
CA ASN A 274 4.51 18.03 13.91
C ASN A 274 4.79 18.65 12.53
N LEU A 275 5.52 17.95 11.65
CA LEU A 275 5.73 18.38 10.28
C LEU A 275 4.42 18.47 9.49
N THR A 276 3.54 17.51 9.65
CA THR A 276 2.21 17.53 9.02
C THR A 276 1.40 18.76 9.49
N LYS A 277 1.39 19.05 10.79
CA LYS A 277 0.73 20.27 11.33
C LYS A 277 1.32 21.54 10.75
N TYR A 278 2.63 21.62 10.63
CA TYR A 278 3.32 22.75 10.01
C TYR A 278 2.83 22.98 8.57
N PHE A 279 2.84 21.92 7.75
CA PHE A 279 2.42 22.00 6.36
C PHE A 279 0.92 22.29 6.19
N ILE A 280 0.05 21.72 7.02
CA ILE A 280 -1.39 22.03 6.99
C ILE A 280 -1.62 23.50 7.32
N LYS A 281 -0.91 24.05 8.31
CA LYS A 281 -1.00 25.48 8.62
C LYS A 281 -0.58 26.32 7.42
N LYS A 282 0.59 26.02 6.80
CA LYS A 282 1.07 26.68 5.58
C LYS A 282 0.04 26.56 4.43
N GLY A 283 -0.58 25.39 4.27
CA GLY A 283 -1.63 25.16 3.27
C GLY A 283 -2.88 26.01 3.54
N LYS A 284 -3.37 26.06 4.78
CA LYS A 284 -4.53 26.86 5.18
C LYS A 284 -4.32 28.35 4.91
N ASP A 285 -3.15 28.89 5.19
CA ASP A 285 -2.82 30.30 4.96
C ASP A 285 -2.89 30.68 3.47
N ASN A 286 -2.79 29.70 2.58
CA ASN A 286 -2.86 29.85 1.12
C ASN A 286 -4.25 29.55 0.55
N LEU A 287 -5.23 29.10 1.35
CA LEU A 287 -6.56 28.78 0.86
C LEU A 287 -7.29 30.06 0.43
N LYS A 288 -7.81 30.04 -0.80
CA LYS A 288 -8.68 31.09 -1.33
C LYS A 288 -10.13 30.64 -1.23
N ASN A 289 -11.05 31.61 -1.13
CA ASN A 289 -12.47 31.32 -1.25
C ASN A 289 -12.76 30.77 -2.67
N LYS A 290 -13.09 29.49 -2.73
CA LYS A 290 -13.42 28.77 -3.96
C LYS A 290 -14.86 28.30 -3.92
N SER A 291 -15.48 28.17 -5.10
CA SER A 291 -16.78 27.50 -5.24
C SER A 291 -16.62 25.99 -4.94
N ASP A 292 -17.69 25.32 -4.55
CA ASP A 292 -17.65 23.89 -4.20
C ASP A 292 -17.11 22.98 -5.33
N THR A 293 -17.26 23.41 -6.59
CA THR A 293 -16.74 22.69 -7.76
C THR A 293 -15.23 22.85 -7.95
N GLU A 294 -14.63 23.88 -7.36
CA GLU A 294 -13.20 24.19 -7.44
C GLU A 294 -12.43 23.77 -6.18
N LYS A 295 -13.14 23.39 -5.12
CA LYS A 295 -12.52 22.89 -3.89
C LYS A 295 -11.79 21.59 -4.15
N GLY A 296 -10.52 21.53 -3.76
CA GLY A 296 -9.69 20.34 -3.76
C GLY A 296 -9.97 19.40 -2.60
N VAL A 297 -9.07 18.43 -2.41
CA VAL A 297 -9.22 17.41 -1.35
C VAL A 297 -9.16 18.04 0.04
N LEU A 298 -8.14 18.87 0.30
CA LEU A 298 -7.98 19.50 1.63
C LEU A 298 -9.19 20.36 2.00
N GLU A 299 -9.64 21.25 1.09
CA GLU A 299 -10.77 22.13 1.35
C GLU A 299 -12.05 21.35 1.67
N LYS A 300 -12.33 20.30 0.88
CA LYS A 300 -13.51 19.44 1.11
C LYS A 300 -13.44 18.65 2.41
N LEU A 301 -12.24 18.24 2.81
CA LEU A 301 -12.04 17.57 4.11
C LEU A 301 -12.19 18.55 5.27
N LEU A 302 -11.71 19.78 5.12
CA LEU A 302 -11.90 20.85 6.10
C LEU A 302 -13.39 21.24 6.29
N ASP A 303 -14.17 21.22 5.20
CA ASP A 303 -15.63 21.43 5.27
C ASP A 303 -16.34 20.33 6.09
N ILE A 304 -15.80 19.12 6.12
CA ILE A 304 -16.34 18.01 6.92
C ILE A 304 -15.91 18.19 8.38
N ASN A 305 -14.61 18.20 8.63
CA ASN A 305 -14.02 18.31 9.96
C ASN A 305 -12.52 18.58 9.87
N GLU A 306 -12.01 19.50 10.69
CA GLU A 306 -10.59 19.86 10.70
C GLU A 306 -9.67 18.71 11.09
N GLU A 307 -10.08 17.88 12.07
CA GLU A 307 -9.29 16.74 12.49
C GLU A 307 -9.28 15.63 11.43
N ALA A 308 -10.41 15.43 10.73
CA ALA A 308 -10.46 14.50 9.60
C ALA A 308 -9.50 14.94 8.48
N ALA A 309 -9.44 16.25 8.20
CA ALA A 309 -8.50 16.80 7.23
C ALA A 309 -7.04 16.58 7.67
N HIS A 310 -6.73 16.81 8.95
CA HIS A 310 -5.40 16.57 9.51
C HIS A 310 -4.98 15.12 9.43
N ILE A 311 -5.84 14.18 9.83
CA ILE A 311 -5.57 12.75 9.79
C ILE A 311 -5.36 12.29 8.35
N MET A 312 -6.22 12.72 7.42
CA MET A 312 -6.09 12.34 6.02
C MET A 312 -4.84 12.91 5.37
N ALA A 313 -4.49 14.18 5.65
CA ALA A 313 -3.24 14.76 5.16
C ALA A 313 -2.02 13.99 5.70
N SER A 314 -2.00 13.64 6.99
CA SER A 314 -0.96 12.81 7.61
C SER A 314 -0.86 11.43 6.94
N ASP A 315 -1.99 10.74 6.73
CA ASP A 315 -2.02 9.43 6.07
C ASP A 315 -1.59 9.52 4.59
N MET A 316 -1.98 10.59 3.89
CA MET A 316 -1.61 10.82 2.48
C MET A 316 -0.11 11.10 2.33
N LEU A 317 0.47 11.97 3.15
CA LEU A 317 1.91 12.27 3.13
C LEU A 317 2.72 11.02 3.47
N PHE A 318 2.33 10.29 4.51
CA PHE A 318 3.00 9.04 4.90
C PHE A 318 2.96 7.97 3.79
N ALA A 319 1.81 7.79 3.13
CA ALA A 319 1.62 6.70 2.19
C ALA A 319 2.00 7.06 0.73
N GLY A 320 1.97 8.35 0.36
CA GLY A 320 2.06 8.77 -1.04
C GLY A 320 3.47 8.95 -1.58
N VAL A 321 4.46 9.21 -0.71
CA VAL A 321 5.83 9.53 -1.17
C VAL A 321 6.54 8.29 -1.71
N ASP A 322 6.88 7.35 -0.84
CA ASP A 322 7.71 6.19 -1.21
C ASP A 322 7.01 5.25 -2.20
N THR A 323 5.68 5.14 -2.14
CA THR A 323 4.94 4.23 -3.03
C THR A 323 4.96 4.69 -4.48
N ALA A 324 4.72 5.97 -4.74
CA ALA A 324 4.74 6.54 -6.08
C ALA A 324 6.17 6.58 -6.65
N ALA A 325 7.15 7.05 -5.85
CA ALA A 325 8.56 7.14 -6.22
C ALA A 325 9.13 5.78 -6.65
N ASN A 326 8.91 4.72 -5.85
CA ASN A 326 9.36 3.37 -6.18
C ASN A 326 8.65 2.79 -7.41
N THR A 327 7.36 3.05 -7.59
CA THR A 327 6.61 2.58 -8.77
C THR A 327 7.14 3.22 -10.05
N VAL A 328 7.41 4.53 -10.04
CA VAL A 328 8.02 5.23 -11.19
C VAL A 328 9.43 4.71 -11.45
N THR A 329 10.25 4.52 -10.42
CA THR A 329 11.60 3.94 -10.54
C THR A 329 11.56 2.55 -11.17
N ALA A 330 10.65 1.67 -10.74
CA ALA A 330 10.45 0.35 -11.35
C ALA A 330 10.03 0.45 -12.83
N THR A 331 9.11 1.36 -13.14
CA THR A 331 8.63 1.58 -14.51
C THR A 331 9.74 2.07 -15.42
N LEU A 332 10.56 3.02 -14.97
CA LEU A 332 11.72 3.51 -15.71
C LEU A 332 12.75 2.41 -15.94
N TYR A 333 13.04 1.60 -14.92
CA TYR A 333 13.97 0.48 -15.05
C TYR A 333 13.50 -0.52 -16.11
N LEU A 334 12.24 -0.93 -16.04
CA LEU A 334 11.68 -1.89 -16.99
C LEU A 334 11.61 -1.33 -18.42
N LEU A 335 11.27 -0.05 -18.60
CA LEU A 335 11.30 0.63 -19.90
C LEU A 335 12.74 0.79 -20.42
N ALA A 336 13.71 1.08 -19.57
CA ALA A 336 15.12 1.17 -19.94
C ALA A 336 15.71 -0.18 -20.41
N LYS A 337 15.21 -1.28 -19.86
CA LYS A 337 15.58 -2.64 -20.26
C LYS A 337 14.85 -3.14 -21.50
N ASN A 338 13.80 -2.44 -21.95
CA ASN A 338 12.95 -2.79 -23.08
C ASN A 338 12.78 -1.59 -24.02
N PRO A 339 13.84 -1.20 -24.77
CA PRO A 339 13.85 0.02 -25.58
C PRO A 339 12.75 0.05 -26.65
N GLU A 340 12.35 -1.09 -27.18
CA GLU A 340 11.24 -1.18 -28.14
C GLU A 340 9.89 -0.84 -27.51
N LYS A 341 9.68 -1.18 -26.25
CA LYS A 341 8.47 -0.80 -25.49
C LYS A 341 8.49 0.70 -25.17
N GLN A 342 9.67 1.22 -24.84
CA GLN A 342 9.86 2.64 -24.59
C GLN A 342 9.60 3.46 -25.85
N ALA A 343 10.10 3.02 -27.03
CA ALA A 343 9.85 3.68 -28.32
C ALA A 343 8.34 3.72 -28.65
N LYS A 344 7.65 2.59 -28.51
CA LYS A 344 6.20 2.50 -28.72
C LYS A 344 5.41 3.41 -27.75
N LEU A 345 5.84 3.48 -26.49
CA LEU A 345 5.25 4.40 -25.52
C LEU A 345 5.44 5.86 -25.93
N ARG A 346 6.63 6.20 -26.43
CA ARG A 346 6.93 7.54 -26.92
C ARG A 346 6.07 7.93 -28.11
N GLU A 347 5.84 7.02 -29.07
CA GLU A 347 4.92 7.24 -30.19
C GLU A 347 3.51 7.59 -29.71
N GLU A 348 3.00 6.87 -28.69
CA GLU A 348 1.70 7.19 -28.10
C GLU A 348 1.70 8.57 -27.44
N ILE A 349 2.73 8.91 -26.65
CA ILE A 349 2.82 10.18 -25.93
C ILE A 349 2.90 11.36 -26.90
N MET A 350 3.66 11.22 -27.98
CA MET A 350 3.82 12.25 -29.01
C MET A 350 2.61 12.36 -29.95
N SER A 351 1.68 11.40 -29.90
CA SER A 351 0.44 11.48 -30.65
C SER A 351 -0.48 12.56 -30.06
N SER A 352 -1.38 13.11 -30.87
CA SER A 352 -2.38 14.09 -30.44
C SER A 352 -3.52 13.47 -29.58
N SER A 353 -3.44 12.19 -29.24
CA SER A 353 -4.48 11.48 -28.46
C SER A 353 -4.41 11.82 -26.99
N GLU A 354 -5.53 12.26 -26.42
CA GLU A 354 -5.65 12.42 -24.95
C GLU A 354 -5.67 11.07 -24.21
N LYS A 355 -6.03 9.98 -24.90
CA LYS A 355 -6.07 8.65 -24.32
C LYS A 355 -4.70 7.99 -24.47
N ARG A 356 -4.13 7.58 -23.35
CA ARG A 356 -2.81 6.92 -23.30
C ARG A 356 -2.94 5.50 -22.72
N PRO A 357 -3.58 4.56 -23.45
CA PRO A 357 -3.78 3.19 -22.96
C PRO A 357 -2.46 2.42 -22.81
N TYR A 358 -1.47 2.67 -23.67
CA TYR A 358 -0.19 1.98 -23.61
C TYR A 358 0.68 2.47 -22.43
N LEU A 359 0.64 3.76 -22.11
CA LEU A 359 1.26 4.30 -20.90
C LEU A 359 0.75 3.58 -19.65
N ARG A 360 -0.57 3.47 -19.51
CA ARG A 360 -1.19 2.75 -18.39
C ARG A 360 -0.86 1.26 -18.40
N ALA A 361 -0.71 0.67 -19.57
CA ALA A 361 -0.28 -0.71 -19.74
C ALA A 361 1.17 -0.91 -19.23
N CYS A 362 2.07 0.02 -19.53
CA CYS A 362 3.44 0.00 -19.04
C CYS A 362 3.50 0.07 -17.50
N ILE A 363 2.77 0.99 -16.88
CA ILE A 363 2.72 1.12 -15.42
C ILE A 363 2.08 -0.12 -14.77
N LYS A 364 0.99 -0.66 -15.33
CA LYS A 364 0.37 -1.89 -14.83
C LYS A 364 1.31 -3.09 -14.89
N GLU A 365 2.05 -3.24 -15.98
CA GLU A 365 3.01 -4.33 -16.12
C GLU A 365 4.19 -4.18 -15.14
N SER A 366 4.63 -2.94 -14.89
CA SER A 366 5.62 -2.66 -13.86
C SER A 366 5.11 -3.04 -12.46
N LEU A 367 3.87 -2.69 -12.14
CA LEU A 367 3.22 -3.08 -10.89
C LEU A 367 2.96 -4.60 -10.77
N ARG A 368 2.87 -5.32 -11.89
CA ARG A 368 2.80 -6.79 -11.88
C ARG A 368 4.14 -7.41 -11.50
N MET A 369 5.23 -6.94 -12.12
CA MET A 369 6.56 -7.52 -11.96
C MET A 369 7.28 -7.05 -10.71
N MET A 370 7.21 -5.76 -10.42
CA MET A 370 7.94 -5.07 -9.35
C MET A 370 7.00 -4.20 -8.49
N PRO A 371 5.96 -4.77 -7.87
CA PRO A 371 5.06 -3.97 -7.04
C PRO A 371 5.76 -3.50 -5.76
N VAL A 372 5.39 -2.32 -5.28
CA VAL A 372 5.86 -1.78 -4.00
C VAL A 372 5.29 -2.57 -2.82
N VAL A 373 4.07 -3.09 -2.97
CA VAL A 373 3.41 -3.95 -1.96
C VAL A 373 3.26 -5.34 -2.55
N LEU A 374 3.97 -6.33 -1.99
CA LEU A 374 4.04 -7.69 -2.56
C LEU A 374 2.74 -8.47 -2.41
N GLY A 375 1.90 -8.10 -1.45
CA GLY A 375 0.65 -8.77 -1.17
C GLY A 375 -0.30 -7.95 -0.33
N SER A 376 -1.42 -8.54 0.04
CA SER A 376 -2.37 -7.95 0.97
C SER A 376 -2.65 -8.91 2.13
N ALA A 377 -3.18 -8.39 3.23
CA ALA A 377 -3.42 -9.21 4.42
C ALA A 377 -4.81 -8.98 5.00
N ARG A 378 -5.35 -10.03 5.61
CA ARG A 378 -6.58 -10.00 6.42
C ARG A 378 -6.43 -10.85 7.67
N ASN A 379 -6.98 -10.40 8.77
CA ASN A 379 -7.19 -11.27 9.92
C ASN A 379 -8.53 -11.98 9.78
N SER A 380 -8.56 -13.30 9.97
CA SER A 380 -9.75 -14.11 9.83
C SER A 380 -10.76 -13.80 10.95
N SER A 381 -11.90 -13.21 10.59
CA SER A 381 -13.01 -12.93 11.51
C SER A 381 -13.94 -14.11 11.75
N LYS A 382 -13.80 -15.17 10.98
CA LYS A 382 -14.53 -16.45 11.08
C LYS A 382 -13.61 -17.59 10.66
N ALA A 383 -14.01 -18.83 10.94
CA ALA A 383 -13.29 -19.98 10.41
C ALA A 383 -13.55 -20.14 8.90
N TYR A 384 -12.53 -20.58 8.17
CA TYR A 384 -12.59 -20.85 6.74
C TYR A 384 -12.16 -22.28 6.44
N ASN A 385 -12.73 -22.89 5.39
CA ASN A 385 -12.16 -24.07 4.75
C ASN A 385 -11.40 -23.60 3.50
N ILE A 386 -10.08 -23.67 3.53
CA ILE A 386 -9.19 -23.21 2.46
C ILE A 386 -8.37 -24.40 1.98
N LEU A 387 -8.51 -24.77 0.70
CA LEU A 387 -7.79 -25.91 0.09
C LEU A 387 -7.91 -27.21 0.90
N GLY A 388 -9.08 -27.46 1.51
CA GLY A 388 -9.35 -28.63 2.32
C GLY A 388 -8.78 -28.62 3.74
N TYR A 389 -8.34 -27.44 4.23
CA TYR A 389 -7.87 -27.25 5.60
C TYR A 389 -8.77 -26.27 6.36
N GLU A 390 -8.98 -26.55 7.64
CA GLU A 390 -9.63 -25.63 8.55
C GLU A 390 -8.66 -24.53 8.99
N VAL A 391 -8.99 -23.28 8.66
CA VAL A 391 -8.28 -22.07 9.11
C VAL A 391 -9.12 -21.42 10.21
N PRO A 392 -8.64 -21.37 11.47
CA PRO A 392 -9.41 -20.85 12.59
C PRO A 392 -9.55 -19.32 12.55
N ILE A 393 -10.37 -18.79 13.44
CA ILE A 393 -10.50 -17.35 13.70
C ILE A 393 -9.18 -16.81 14.26
N GLY A 394 -8.84 -15.57 13.92
CA GLY A 394 -7.66 -14.87 14.45
C GLY A 394 -6.35 -15.14 13.71
N VAL A 395 -6.40 -15.82 12.57
CA VAL A 395 -5.23 -16.05 11.70
C VAL A 395 -5.03 -14.86 10.76
N ASP A 396 -3.80 -14.38 10.63
CA ASP A 396 -3.42 -13.40 9.62
C ASP A 396 -3.18 -14.09 8.28
N ILE A 397 -4.10 -13.93 7.33
CA ILE A 397 -4.02 -14.49 5.99
C ILE A 397 -3.30 -13.48 5.08
N ILE A 398 -2.15 -13.88 4.56
CA ILE A 398 -1.29 -13.09 3.66
C ILE A 398 -1.49 -13.61 2.23
N PHE A 399 -2.07 -12.78 1.36
CA PHE A 399 -2.26 -13.11 -0.06
C PHE A 399 -1.02 -12.66 -0.84
N THR A 400 -0.32 -13.60 -1.46
CA THR A 400 0.97 -13.36 -2.15
C THR A 400 0.74 -12.95 -3.61
N HIS A 401 0.09 -11.79 -3.85
CA HIS A 401 -0.33 -11.35 -5.19
C HIS A 401 0.83 -11.20 -6.17
N ARG A 402 1.98 -10.68 -5.72
CA ARG A 402 3.18 -10.56 -6.57
C ARG A 402 3.64 -11.94 -7.03
N ASP A 403 3.72 -12.92 -6.13
CA ASP A 403 4.23 -14.24 -6.46
C ASP A 403 3.26 -14.96 -7.41
N MET A 404 1.94 -14.87 -7.17
CA MET A 404 0.94 -15.36 -8.13
C MET A 404 1.07 -14.69 -9.50
N SER A 405 1.34 -13.38 -9.55
CA SER A 405 1.49 -12.63 -10.80
C SER A 405 2.74 -12.99 -11.61
N LEU A 406 3.72 -13.66 -10.98
CA LEU A 406 4.94 -14.15 -11.63
C LEU A 406 4.89 -15.65 -12.00
N MET A 407 3.73 -16.30 -11.82
CA MET A 407 3.56 -17.72 -12.23
C MET A 407 3.06 -17.82 -13.67
N GLU A 408 3.75 -18.65 -14.47
CA GLU A 408 3.36 -18.95 -15.87
C GLU A 408 1.91 -19.41 -16.02
N LYS A 409 1.39 -20.17 -15.04
CA LYS A 409 -0.01 -20.62 -15.07
C LYS A 409 -1.04 -19.49 -15.02
N HIS A 410 -0.63 -18.30 -14.58
CA HIS A 410 -1.50 -17.13 -14.48
C HIS A 410 -1.21 -16.11 -15.57
N TYR A 411 0.07 -15.87 -15.86
CA TYR A 411 0.50 -14.95 -16.91
C TYR A 411 1.51 -15.67 -17.82
N PRO A 412 1.14 -16.04 -19.04
CA PRO A 412 2.11 -16.64 -20.00
C PRO A 412 3.30 -15.69 -20.20
N ARG A 413 4.52 -16.21 -20.20
CA ARG A 413 5.77 -15.42 -20.23
C ARG A 413 5.83 -14.42 -19.06
N ALA A 414 5.62 -14.96 -17.85
CA ALA A 414 5.41 -14.17 -16.63
C ALA A 414 6.64 -13.34 -16.21
N ASP A 415 7.84 -13.77 -16.58
CA ASP A 415 9.12 -13.11 -16.32
C ASP A 415 9.47 -12.01 -17.31
N GLU A 416 8.71 -11.85 -18.40
CA GLU A 416 8.92 -10.83 -19.40
C GLU A 416 8.06 -9.60 -19.17
N TYR A 417 8.60 -8.43 -19.53
CA TYR A 417 7.88 -7.15 -19.49
C TYR A 417 7.04 -6.97 -20.76
N ILE A 418 5.76 -7.28 -20.68
CA ILE A 418 4.83 -7.26 -21.83
C ILE A 418 3.63 -6.35 -21.53
N PRO A 419 3.75 -5.03 -21.70
CA PRO A 419 2.62 -4.09 -21.54
C PRO A 419 1.43 -4.42 -22.43
N GLU A 420 1.66 -5.08 -23.56
CA GLU A 420 0.65 -5.48 -24.53
C GLU A 420 -0.48 -6.30 -23.92
N ARG A 421 -0.23 -7.07 -22.83
CA ARG A 421 -1.26 -7.84 -22.11
C ARG A 421 -2.47 -7.00 -21.74
N TRP A 422 -2.23 -5.74 -21.35
CA TRP A 422 -3.24 -4.83 -20.81
C TRP A 422 -4.05 -4.11 -21.89
N VAL A 423 -3.60 -4.17 -23.15
CA VAL A 423 -4.27 -3.58 -24.33
C VAL A 423 -4.65 -4.61 -25.38
N ALA A 424 -4.30 -5.89 -25.14
CA ALA A 424 -4.63 -7.01 -26.02
C ALA A 424 -6.14 -7.22 -26.16
N LYS A 425 -6.58 -7.80 -27.27
CA LYS A 425 -7.97 -8.23 -27.46
C LYS A 425 -8.26 -9.50 -26.67
N LYS A 426 -9.54 -9.78 -26.45
CA LYS A 426 -9.98 -10.93 -25.63
C LYS A 426 -9.57 -12.30 -26.17
N ASP A 427 -9.35 -12.40 -27.46
CA ASP A 427 -8.92 -13.62 -28.17
C ASP A 427 -7.40 -13.81 -28.19
N ASP A 428 -6.65 -12.84 -27.70
CA ASP A 428 -5.19 -12.95 -27.57
C ASP A 428 -4.83 -13.83 -26.36
N PRO A 429 -3.94 -14.81 -26.50
CA PRO A 429 -3.45 -15.63 -25.38
C PRO A 429 -2.83 -14.82 -24.24
N LEU A 430 -2.26 -13.65 -24.54
CA LEU A 430 -1.65 -12.76 -23.55
C LEU A 430 -2.67 -11.82 -22.87
N TYR A 431 -3.94 -11.82 -23.29
CA TYR A 431 -4.93 -10.92 -22.72
C TYR A 431 -5.04 -11.08 -21.19
N TYR A 432 -4.78 -10.01 -20.45
CA TYR A 432 -4.77 -10.02 -18.98
C TYR A 432 -6.07 -10.55 -18.34
N GLY A 433 -7.20 -10.40 -19.04
CA GLY A 433 -8.50 -10.87 -18.58
C GLY A 433 -8.70 -12.39 -18.62
N ASN A 434 -7.75 -13.15 -19.19
CA ASN A 434 -7.71 -14.61 -19.11
C ASN A 434 -7.22 -15.08 -17.73
N THR A 435 -6.60 -14.17 -16.97
CA THR A 435 -6.09 -14.43 -15.62
C THR A 435 -7.18 -14.20 -14.58
N HIS A 436 -7.20 -15.02 -13.52
CA HIS A 436 -8.14 -14.85 -12.41
C HIS A 436 -7.98 -13.45 -11.78
N PRO A 437 -9.07 -12.67 -11.55
CA PRO A 437 -8.99 -11.26 -11.12
C PRO A 437 -8.23 -11.02 -9.81
N TYR A 438 -8.16 -12.01 -8.93
CA TYR A 438 -7.48 -11.89 -7.63
C TYR A 438 -5.98 -12.24 -7.67
N VAL A 439 -5.41 -12.51 -8.85
CA VAL A 439 -3.96 -12.65 -9.02
C VAL A 439 -3.26 -11.28 -8.97
N TYR A 440 -3.79 -10.29 -9.69
CA TYR A 440 -3.20 -8.95 -9.79
C TYR A 440 -3.92 -7.97 -8.86
N GLY A 441 -3.23 -7.54 -7.81
CA GLY A 441 -3.84 -6.69 -6.78
C GLY A 441 -2.89 -5.62 -6.18
N PRO A 442 -2.20 -4.78 -6.99
CA PRO A 442 -1.22 -3.82 -6.46
C PRO A 442 -1.84 -2.74 -5.57
N PHE A 443 -3.13 -2.47 -5.72
CA PHE A 443 -3.89 -1.54 -4.89
C PHE A 443 -4.81 -2.24 -3.88
N GLY A 444 -4.69 -3.56 -3.73
CA GLY A 444 -5.55 -4.38 -2.87
C GLY A 444 -6.99 -4.50 -3.35
N PHE A 445 -7.83 -5.14 -2.53
CA PHE A 445 -9.22 -5.49 -2.87
C PHE A 445 -10.20 -5.05 -1.78
N GLY A 446 -11.49 -4.95 -2.17
CA GLY A 446 -12.60 -4.71 -1.25
C GLY A 446 -12.57 -3.36 -0.57
N ALA A 447 -13.17 -3.28 0.60
CA ALA A 447 -13.33 -2.04 1.36
C ALA A 447 -11.97 -1.43 1.79
N ARG A 448 -10.94 -2.27 2.00
CA ARG A 448 -9.57 -1.87 2.35
C ARG A 448 -8.67 -1.56 1.14
N SER A 449 -9.20 -1.54 -0.08
CA SER A 449 -8.42 -1.13 -1.26
C SER A 449 -7.88 0.30 -1.10
N CYS A 450 -6.79 0.59 -1.80
CA CYS A 450 -6.11 1.90 -1.72
C CYS A 450 -7.06 3.05 -2.05
N ILE A 451 -7.23 3.97 -1.10
CA ILE A 451 -8.08 5.16 -1.28
C ILE A 451 -7.42 6.18 -2.21
N GLY A 452 -6.09 6.24 -2.22
CA GLY A 452 -5.29 7.14 -3.05
C GLY A 452 -5.06 6.66 -4.48
N ARG A 453 -5.60 5.50 -4.89
CA ARG A 453 -5.31 4.88 -6.19
C ARG A 453 -5.47 5.84 -7.36
N ARG A 454 -6.54 6.63 -7.42
CA ARG A 454 -6.80 7.55 -8.54
C ARG A 454 -5.81 8.71 -8.59
N ILE A 455 -5.36 9.17 -7.43
CA ILE A 455 -4.33 10.21 -7.29
C ILE A 455 -3.00 9.62 -7.77
N ALA A 456 -2.61 8.46 -7.25
CA ALA A 456 -1.38 7.78 -7.63
C ALA A 456 -1.33 7.46 -9.14
N GLU A 457 -2.44 6.96 -9.72
CA GLU A 457 -2.53 6.72 -11.17
C GLU A 457 -2.34 8.03 -11.96
N LEU A 458 -2.95 9.15 -11.53
CA LEU A 458 -2.81 10.43 -12.22
C LEU A 458 -1.39 10.99 -12.15
N GLU A 459 -0.76 11.00 -10.98
CA GLU A 459 0.60 11.53 -10.81
C GLU A 459 1.64 10.68 -11.56
N MET A 460 1.53 9.35 -11.51
CA MET A 460 2.41 8.44 -12.26
C MET A 460 2.21 8.56 -13.77
N ASP A 461 0.96 8.56 -14.25
CA ASP A 461 0.63 8.73 -15.68
C ASP A 461 1.25 10.05 -16.20
N THR A 462 1.12 11.14 -15.43
CA THR A 462 1.64 12.46 -15.81
C THR A 462 3.16 12.48 -15.85
N PHE A 463 3.81 12.01 -14.78
CA PHE A 463 5.27 12.11 -14.68
C PHE A 463 6.00 11.15 -15.63
N VAL A 464 5.55 9.89 -15.75
CA VAL A 464 6.14 8.93 -16.71
C VAL A 464 5.98 9.46 -18.14
N ALA A 465 4.84 10.08 -18.49
CA ALA A 465 4.68 10.70 -19.80
C ALA A 465 5.73 11.79 -20.05
N ARG A 466 5.92 12.72 -19.10
CA ARG A 466 6.92 13.79 -19.22
C ARG A 466 8.35 13.27 -19.26
N LEU A 467 8.65 12.20 -18.51
CA LEU A 467 9.98 11.56 -18.58
C LEU A 467 10.27 10.99 -19.96
N ILE A 468 9.34 10.24 -20.55
CA ILE A 468 9.54 9.59 -21.86
C ILE A 468 9.44 10.59 -23.03
N GLU A 469 8.70 11.68 -22.87
CA GLU A 469 8.67 12.80 -23.81
C GLU A 469 10.02 13.51 -23.90
N ASN A 470 10.72 13.66 -22.78
CA ASN A 470 11.96 14.44 -22.68
C ASN A 470 13.23 13.61 -22.80
N PHE A 471 13.20 12.34 -22.40
CA PHE A 471 14.38 11.50 -22.29
C PHE A 471 14.26 10.17 -23.01
N GLN A 472 15.35 9.76 -23.64
CA GLN A 472 15.66 8.35 -23.85
C GLN A 472 16.27 7.84 -22.55
N VAL A 473 15.62 6.85 -21.92
CA VAL A 473 16.09 6.27 -20.66
C VAL A 473 16.77 4.94 -20.92
N GLU A 474 17.98 4.78 -20.42
CA GLU A 474 18.78 3.57 -20.55
C GLU A 474 19.26 3.12 -19.17
N TRP A 475 19.57 1.83 -19.05
CA TRP A 475 20.14 1.25 -17.83
C TRP A 475 21.39 0.44 -18.16
N PHE A 476 22.49 0.76 -17.49
CA PHE A 476 23.78 0.07 -17.67
C PHE A 476 24.18 -0.63 -16.38
N GLY A 477 24.52 -1.93 -16.51
CA GLY A 477 24.98 -2.74 -15.38
C GLY A 477 23.97 -3.78 -14.90
N PRO A 478 24.21 -4.38 -13.72
CA PRO A 478 23.36 -5.41 -13.15
C PRO A 478 21.96 -4.87 -12.82
N PRO A 479 20.97 -5.76 -12.69
CA PRO A 479 19.66 -5.38 -12.15
C PRO A 479 19.80 -4.65 -10.80
N PRO A 480 18.88 -3.72 -10.48
CA PRO A 480 18.88 -3.09 -9.17
C PRO A 480 18.56 -4.12 -8.08
N THR A 481 19.10 -3.91 -6.91
CA THR A 481 18.70 -4.71 -5.74
C THR A 481 17.34 -4.26 -5.25
N THR A 482 16.54 -5.22 -4.80
CA THR A 482 15.29 -4.93 -4.09
C THR A 482 15.42 -5.34 -2.64
N VAL A 483 14.89 -4.52 -1.74
CA VAL A 483 14.90 -4.80 -0.31
C VAL A 483 13.48 -4.71 0.23
N GLN A 484 13.00 -5.81 0.79
CA GLN A 484 11.69 -5.87 1.42
C GLN A 484 11.77 -5.40 2.87
N HIS A 485 11.16 -4.26 3.12
CA HIS A 485 10.80 -3.80 4.46
C HIS A 485 9.27 -3.91 4.64
N ALA A 486 8.63 -2.90 5.25
CA ALA A 486 7.17 -2.79 5.19
C ALA A 486 6.66 -2.54 3.75
N LEU A 487 7.52 -1.99 2.89
CA LEU A 487 7.37 -1.88 1.44
C LEU A 487 8.56 -2.57 0.77
N ASN A 488 8.41 -2.87 -0.51
CA ASN A 488 9.48 -3.38 -1.36
C ASN A 488 10.18 -2.21 -2.05
N PHE A 489 11.41 -1.92 -1.66
CA PHE A 489 12.19 -0.80 -2.17
C PHE A 489 13.19 -1.24 -3.22
N ILE A 490 13.32 -0.45 -4.28
CA ILE A 490 14.46 -0.53 -5.20
C ILE A 490 15.62 0.24 -4.57
N LYS A 491 16.76 -0.43 -4.41
CA LYS A 491 17.97 0.14 -3.83
C LYS A 491 19.01 0.40 -4.93
N GLY A 492 19.84 1.41 -4.72
CA GLY A 492 20.97 1.69 -5.61
C GLY A 492 22.02 0.56 -5.68
N PRO A 493 23.01 0.67 -6.56
CA PRO A 493 23.26 1.83 -7.40
C PRO A 493 22.23 2.02 -8.52
N TYR A 494 21.83 3.26 -8.77
CA TYR A 494 20.88 3.61 -9.84
C TYR A 494 21.65 3.95 -11.12
N ASN A 495 21.70 3.00 -12.05
CA ASN A 495 22.50 3.10 -13.27
C ASN A 495 21.69 3.64 -14.47
N PHE A 496 20.81 4.60 -14.22
CA PHE A 496 20.03 5.25 -15.27
C PHE A 496 20.87 6.29 -16.03
N VAL A 497 20.69 6.29 -17.35
CA VAL A 497 21.15 7.35 -18.23
C VAL A 497 19.94 8.01 -18.89
N PHE A 498 19.87 9.32 -18.82
CA PHE A 498 18.76 10.15 -19.32
C PHE A 498 19.29 11.04 -20.46
N THR A 499 19.19 10.58 -21.69
CA THR A 499 19.60 11.35 -22.88
C THR A 499 18.44 12.17 -23.41
N ASP A 500 18.66 13.46 -23.68
CA ASP A 500 17.59 14.32 -24.23
C ASP A 500 17.12 13.82 -25.59
N ILE A 501 15.80 13.84 -25.78
CA ILE A 501 15.18 13.64 -27.09
C ILE A 501 15.39 14.91 -27.92
N LYS A 502 15.89 14.75 -29.16
CA LYS A 502 16.14 15.83 -30.09
C LYS A 502 14.85 16.26 -30.79
#